data_b0e513300793fc2f3bf06544184cc87f
#
_entry.id   b0e513300793fc2f3bf06544184cc87f
#
_cell.length_a   1.000
_cell.length_b   1.000
_cell.length_c   1.000
_cell.angle_alpha   90.00
_cell.angle_beta   90.00
_cell.angle_gamma   90.00
#
_symmetry.space_group_name_H-M   'P 1'
#
loop_
_entity.id
_entity.type
_entity.pdbx_description
1 polymer ?
#
loop_
_entity_poly.entity_id
_entity_poly.type
_entity_poly.pdbx_seq_one_letter_code
_entity_poly.pdbx_strand_id
1 'polypeptide(L)'
;VAELSNHSEICFDTETTGTDPMRAELVGISLAADPSKGYYFPLRHTQGKQLAPEQVFQALQPLLENPRIHKVGHNTKYDLICLEQAGYKVAPISFDTMIAEWLINPDSRNLGLKNLAWVRLGADMTHIEELIGSGKKQISMAEVPIGQAASYAAADAVMSLRLVEPLRA
;
A
#
# COMPACT_ATOMS: atom_id res chain seq x y z
N VAL A 1 -2.78 -5.17 -14.58
CA VAL A 1 -2.06 -3.96 -15.02
C VAL A 1 -2.86 -3.20 -16.07
N ALA A 2 -3.32 -3.86 -17.16
CA ALA A 2 -4.09 -3.18 -18.22
C ALA A 2 -5.30 -2.39 -17.71
N GLU A 3 -6.04 -2.93 -16.74
CA GLU A 3 -7.17 -2.23 -16.12
C GLU A 3 -6.71 -0.97 -15.37
N LEU A 4 -5.66 -1.09 -14.56
CA LEU A 4 -5.09 0.02 -13.80
C LEU A 4 -4.57 1.15 -14.72
N SER A 5 -4.05 0.82 -15.89
CA SER A 5 -3.53 1.80 -16.86
C SER A 5 -4.60 2.68 -17.50
N ASN A 6 -5.89 2.34 -17.34
CA ASN A 6 -7.00 3.14 -17.85
C ASN A 6 -7.45 4.27 -16.90
N HIS A 7 -6.86 4.33 -15.71
CA HIS A 7 -7.18 5.33 -14.71
C HIS A 7 -6.15 6.45 -14.69
N SER A 8 -6.58 7.65 -14.37
CA SER A 8 -5.69 8.82 -14.21
C SER A 8 -5.02 8.89 -12.85
N GLU A 9 -5.50 8.08 -11.89
CA GLU A 9 -4.98 8.02 -10.52
C GLU A 9 -5.01 6.58 -10.01
N ILE A 10 -3.94 6.18 -9.34
CA ILE A 10 -3.83 4.90 -8.66
C ILE A 10 -3.26 5.08 -7.25
N CYS A 11 -3.80 4.33 -6.32
CA CYS A 11 -3.19 4.18 -5.00
C CYS A 11 -2.19 3.02 -5.02
N PHE A 12 -1.09 3.18 -4.30
CA PHE A 12 -0.13 2.12 -4.04
C PHE A 12 0.18 2.02 -2.55
N ASP A 13 0.53 0.84 -2.13
CA ASP A 13 0.95 0.50 -0.78
C ASP A 13 1.88 -0.71 -0.83
N THR A 14 2.70 -0.94 0.20
CA THR A 14 3.69 -2.03 0.22
C THR A 14 3.58 -2.87 1.47
N GLU A 15 3.78 -4.19 1.31
CA GLU A 15 3.99 -5.11 2.41
C GLU A 15 5.48 -5.46 2.49
N THR A 16 6.01 -5.42 3.71
CA THR A 16 7.45 -5.57 3.95
C THR A 16 7.75 -6.46 5.15
N THR A 17 9.01 -6.86 5.32
CA THR A 17 9.44 -7.71 6.43
C THR A 17 9.64 -6.95 7.75
N GLY A 18 9.55 -5.62 7.76
CA GLY A 18 9.79 -4.82 8.98
C GLY A 18 9.45 -3.36 8.81
N THR A 19 9.70 -2.56 9.83
CA THR A 19 9.31 -1.14 9.92
C THR A 19 10.43 -0.16 9.55
N ASP A 20 11.66 -0.63 9.38
CA ASP A 20 12.78 0.19 8.90
C ASP A 20 12.87 0.06 7.37
N PRO A 21 12.45 1.09 6.59
CA PRO A 21 12.38 0.99 5.14
C PRO A 21 13.73 0.81 4.46
N MET A 22 14.84 1.16 5.15
CA MET A 22 16.20 0.97 4.63
C MET A 22 16.72 -0.46 4.77
N ARG A 23 16.03 -1.31 5.57
CA ARG A 23 16.43 -2.69 5.87
C ARG A 23 15.36 -3.71 5.56
N ALA A 24 14.11 -3.27 5.49
CA ALA A 24 12.98 -4.13 5.20
C ALA A 24 13.04 -4.63 3.75
N GLU A 25 12.74 -5.91 3.55
CA GLU A 25 12.57 -6.48 2.23
C GLU A 25 11.13 -6.32 1.76
N LEU A 26 10.93 -6.02 0.50
CA LEU A 26 9.61 -5.90 -0.13
C LEU A 26 8.99 -7.29 -0.29
N VAL A 27 7.87 -7.53 0.39
CA VAL A 27 7.11 -8.79 0.35
C VAL A 27 6.04 -8.77 -0.72
N GLY A 28 5.43 -7.61 -0.96
CA GLY A 28 4.43 -7.43 -2.00
C GLY A 28 4.06 -5.97 -2.22
N ILE A 29 3.35 -5.73 -3.31
CA ILE A 29 2.84 -4.42 -3.69
C ILE A 29 1.33 -4.52 -3.84
N SER A 30 0.58 -3.61 -3.26
CA SER A 30 -0.85 -3.47 -3.50
C SER A 30 -1.17 -2.21 -4.29
N LEU A 31 -2.15 -2.30 -5.17
CA LEU A 31 -2.62 -1.21 -6.02
C LEU A 31 -4.14 -1.15 -6.04
N ALA A 32 -4.69 0.05 -6.06
CA ALA A 32 -6.11 0.29 -6.28
C ALA A 32 -6.30 1.51 -7.21
N ALA A 33 -7.27 1.42 -8.12
CA ALA A 33 -7.70 2.53 -8.98
C ALA A 33 -9.22 2.72 -8.93
N ASP A 34 -9.92 1.78 -8.28
CA ASP A 34 -11.35 1.77 -8.03
C ASP A 34 -11.59 1.61 -6.52
N PRO A 35 -12.52 2.37 -5.92
CA PRO A 35 -12.78 2.34 -4.48
C PRO A 35 -13.41 1.03 -3.96
N SER A 36 -13.70 0.09 -4.85
CA SER A 36 -14.24 -1.23 -4.54
C SER A 36 -13.29 -2.39 -4.85
N LYS A 37 -12.14 -2.12 -5.50
CA LYS A 37 -11.26 -3.17 -6.01
C LYS A 37 -9.78 -2.87 -5.79
N GLY A 38 -9.12 -3.74 -5.04
CA GLY A 38 -7.67 -3.73 -4.86
C GLY A 38 -7.01 -4.95 -5.50
N TYR A 39 -5.74 -4.82 -5.78
CA TYR A 39 -4.88 -5.85 -6.34
C TYR A 39 -3.67 -6.03 -5.45
N TYR A 40 -3.23 -7.25 -5.27
CA TYR A 40 -1.98 -7.56 -4.58
C TYR A 40 -1.06 -8.35 -5.48
N PHE A 41 0.21 -7.96 -5.50
CA PHE A 41 1.28 -8.59 -6.26
C PHE A 41 2.30 -9.18 -5.28
N PRO A 42 2.16 -10.47 -4.90
CA PRO A 42 3.09 -11.13 -3.99
C PRO A 42 4.45 -11.29 -4.67
N LEU A 43 5.53 -11.00 -3.94
CA LEU A 43 6.90 -11.01 -4.45
C LEU A 43 7.81 -11.97 -3.68
N ARG A 44 7.71 -11.99 -2.34
CA ARG A 44 8.65 -12.71 -1.47
C ARG A 44 7.98 -13.40 -0.29
N HIS A 45 6.78 -13.96 -0.50
CA HIS A 45 6.22 -14.85 0.51
C HIS A 45 7.01 -16.17 0.56
N THR A 46 7.13 -16.73 1.76
CA THR A 46 7.86 -17.98 1.98
C THR A 46 7.10 -19.20 1.45
N GLN A 47 5.78 -19.09 1.25
CA GLN A 47 4.90 -20.16 0.79
C GLN A 47 3.90 -19.67 -0.25
N GLY A 48 3.39 -20.60 -1.05
CA GLY A 48 2.39 -20.33 -2.07
C GLY A 48 3.00 -20.05 -3.46
N LYS A 49 2.11 -20.08 -4.47
CA LYS A 49 2.49 -19.77 -5.85
C LYS A 49 2.48 -18.25 -6.04
N GLN A 50 3.57 -17.73 -6.55
CA GLN A 50 3.71 -16.31 -6.90
C GLN A 50 4.51 -16.18 -8.20
N LEU A 51 4.39 -15.06 -8.88
CA LEU A 51 5.18 -14.75 -10.06
C LEU A 51 6.62 -14.44 -9.66
N ALA A 52 7.55 -14.63 -10.58
CA ALA A 52 8.91 -14.17 -10.35
C ALA A 52 8.93 -12.64 -10.17
N PRO A 53 9.73 -12.12 -9.23
CA PRO A 53 9.80 -10.66 -8.98
C PRO A 53 10.10 -9.86 -10.25
N GLU A 54 10.92 -10.38 -11.16
CA GLU A 54 11.28 -9.74 -12.42
C GLU A 54 10.07 -9.60 -13.36
N GLN A 55 9.16 -10.58 -13.38
CA GLN A 55 7.93 -10.50 -14.18
C GLN A 55 6.98 -9.43 -13.63
N VAL A 56 6.86 -9.35 -12.30
CA VAL A 56 6.05 -8.32 -11.64
C VAL A 56 6.67 -6.94 -11.89
N PHE A 57 7.99 -6.81 -11.77
CA PHE A 57 8.73 -5.59 -12.06
C PHE A 57 8.46 -5.11 -13.48
N GLN A 58 8.66 -5.96 -14.50
CA GLN A 58 8.42 -5.61 -15.90
C GLN A 58 6.98 -5.17 -16.17
N ALA A 59 6.02 -5.76 -15.46
CA ALA A 59 4.61 -5.41 -15.61
C ALA A 59 4.23 -4.10 -14.91
N LEU A 60 4.76 -3.84 -13.72
CA LEU A 60 4.37 -2.69 -12.89
C LEU A 60 5.19 -1.42 -13.16
N GLN A 61 6.47 -1.54 -13.48
CA GLN A 61 7.35 -0.38 -13.65
C GLN A 61 6.81 0.65 -14.66
N PRO A 62 6.30 0.24 -15.86
CA PRO A 62 5.72 1.21 -16.80
C PRO A 62 4.49 1.95 -16.25
N LEU A 63 3.70 1.30 -15.39
CA LEU A 63 2.53 1.90 -14.74
C LEU A 63 2.95 2.90 -13.66
N LEU A 64 3.92 2.50 -12.83
CA LEU A 64 4.39 3.29 -11.70
C LEU A 64 5.18 4.54 -12.14
N GLU A 65 5.88 4.49 -13.28
CA GLU A 65 6.59 5.65 -13.85
C GLU A 65 5.74 6.49 -14.80
N ASN A 66 4.53 6.06 -15.16
CA ASN A 66 3.72 6.79 -16.13
C ASN A 66 3.35 8.20 -15.62
N PRO A 67 3.82 9.29 -16.25
CA PRO A 67 3.56 10.66 -15.77
C PRO A 67 2.09 11.09 -15.92
N ARG A 68 1.28 10.35 -16.70
CA ARG A 68 -0.16 10.62 -16.88
C ARG A 68 -1.02 9.98 -15.81
N ILE A 69 -0.45 9.12 -14.99
CA ILE A 69 -1.15 8.43 -13.90
C ILE A 69 -0.60 8.97 -12.58
N HIS A 70 -1.42 9.69 -11.86
CA HIS A 70 -1.07 10.19 -10.53
C HIS A 70 -1.02 9.06 -9.51
N LYS A 71 -0.01 9.04 -8.66
CA LYS A 71 0.12 8.05 -7.59
C LYS A 71 -0.24 8.71 -6.26
N VAL A 72 -1.11 8.04 -5.54
CA VAL A 72 -1.55 8.44 -4.21
C VAL A 72 -1.29 7.31 -3.22
N GLY A 73 -1.30 7.61 -1.93
CA GLY A 73 -1.14 6.58 -0.90
C GLY A 73 -1.28 7.15 0.50
N HIS A 74 -0.89 6.37 1.48
CA HIS A 74 -0.92 6.73 2.89
C HIS A 74 0.48 6.56 3.49
N ASN A 75 1.11 7.64 3.97
CA ASN A 75 2.51 7.62 4.44
C ASN A 75 3.50 7.15 3.36
N THR A 76 3.29 7.62 2.14
CA THR A 76 3.98 7.17 0.92
C THR A 76 5.50 7.24 1.00
N LYS A 77 6.05 8.04 1.90
CA LYS A 77 7.51 8.12 2.12
C LYS A 77 8.12 6.77 2.46
N TYR A 78 7.44 5.97 3.30
CA TYR A 78 7.89 4.63 3.66
C TYR A 78 7.93 3.72 2.43
N ASP A 79 6.82 3.66 1.70
CA ASP A 79 6.66 2.82 0.52
C ASP A 79 7.64 3.18 -0.60
N LEU A 80 7.84 4.48 -0.82
CA LEU A 80 8.78 4.97 -1.82
C LEU A 80 10.21 4.48 -1.55
N ILE A 81 10.66 4.54 -0.29
CA ILE A 81 12.00 4.06 0.07
C ILE A 81 12.09 2.54 -0.16
N CYS A 82 11.09 1.76 0.29
CA CYS A 82 11.07 0.31 0.09
C CYS A 82 11.05 -0.07 -1.40
N LEU A 83 10.25 0.63 -2.19
CA LEU A 83 10.16 0.41 -3.64
C LEU A 83 11.47 0.77 -4.34
N GLU A 84 12.09 1.90 -3.99
CA GLU A 84 13.38 2.32 -4.54
C GLU A 84 14.49 1.33 -4.21
N GLN A 85 14.55 0.82 -2.98
CA GLN A 85 15.49 -0.23 -2.58
C GLN A 85 15.28 -1.53 -3.40
N ALA A 86 14.04 -1.80 -3.79
CA ALA A 86 13.70 -2.95 -4.65
C ALA A 86 13.87 -2.66 -6.16
N GLY A 87 14.34 -1.46 -6.53
CA GLY A 87 14.61 -1.05 -7.91
C GLY A 87 13.42 -0.43 -8.65
N TYR A 88 12.26 -0.28 -7.99
CA TYR A 88 11.11 0.41 -8.60
C TYR A 88 11.26 1.92 -8.51
N LYS A 89 10.74 2.63 -9.51
CA LYS A 89 10.57 4.07 -9.49
C LYS A 89 9.09 4.39 -9.55
N VAL A 90 8.65 5.31 -8.71
CA VAL A 90 7.24 5.73 -8.63
C VAL A 90 7.15 7.24 -8.80
N ALA A 91 6.48 7.68 -9.85
CA ALA A 91 6.29 9.12 -10.14
C ALA A 91 5.13 9.32 -11.12
N PRO A 92 4.44 10.49 -11.06
CA PRO A 92 4.50 11.47 -9.99
C PRO A 92 3.70 11.03 -8.75
N ILE A 93 4.16 11.41 -7.56
CA ILE A 93 3.36 11.34 -6.34
C ILE A 93 2.52 12.61 -6.27
N SER A 94 1.21 12.47 -6.16
CA SER A 94 0.30 13.60 -6.18
C SER A 94 -0.42 13.84 -4.86
N PHE A 95 -0.56 12.81 -4.03
CA PHE A 95 -1.31 12.93 -2.78
C PHE A 95 -0.90 11.88 -1.75
N ASP A 96 -0.80 12.31 -0.49
CA ASP A 96 -0.56 11.46 0.67
C ASP A 96 -1.63 11.76 1.71
N THR A 97 -2.46 10.75 2.02
CA THR A 97 -3.61 10.93 2.92
C THR A 97 -3.22 11.18 4.37
N MET A 98 -2.05 10.70 4.82
CA MET A 98 -1.54 11.02 6.16
C MET A 98 -1.12 12.50 6.23
N ILE A 99 -0.40 12.99 5.25
CA ILE A 99 0.04 14.40 5.19
C ILE A 99 -1.18 15.32 5.04
N ALA A 100 -2.15 14.95 4.20
CA ALA A 100 -3.38 15.73 4.03
C ALA A 100 -4.16 15.87 5.34
N GLU A 101 -4.36 14.78 6.08
CA GLU A 101 -5.00 14.83 7.40
C GLU A 101 -4.22 15.72 8.36
N TRP A 102 -2.91 15.61 8.40
CA TRP A 102 -2.09 16.44 9.28
C TRP A 102 -2.20 17.93 8.95
N LEU A 103 -2.31 18.29 7.65
CA LEU A 103 -2.50 19.68 7.23
C LEU A 103 -3.87 20.23 7.59
N ILE A 104 -4.93 19.40 7.48
CA ILE A 104 -6.29 19.78 7.82
C ILE A 104 -6.47 19.89 9.35
N ASN A 105 -5.89 18.96 10.08
CA ASN A 105 -6.02 18.85 11.52
C ASN A 105 -4.67 18.50 12.18
N PRO A 106 -3.79 19.50 12.40
CA PRO A 106 -2.45 19.28 12.93
C PRO A 106 -2.41 18.65 14.33
N ASP A 107 -3.49 18.83 15.10
CA ASP A 107 -3.62 18.27 16.45
C ASP A 107 -4.13 16.82 16.45
N SER A 108 -4.50 16.28 15.28
CA SER A 108 -4.99 14.91 15.16
C SER A 108 -3.91 13.91 15.56
N ARG A 109 -4.33 12.93 16.37
CA ARG A 109 -3.53 11.75 16.70
C ARG A 109 -3.94 10.51 15.87
N ASN A 110 -4.92 10.66 14.98
CA ASN A 110 -5.50 9.60 14.15
C ASN A 110 -4.87 9.60 12.75
N LEU A 111 -3.55 9.72 12.67
CA LEU A 111 -2.85 9.81 11.38
C LEU A 111 -2.64 8.44 10.71
N GLY A 112 -2.64 7.34 11.47
CA GLY A 112 -2.52 6.00 10.91
C GLY A 112 -3.76 5.59 10.12
N LEU A 113 -3.57 4.83 9.03
CA LEU A 113 -4.60 4.46 8.05
C LEU A 113 -5.89 3.92 8.70
N LYS A 114 -5.76 2.97 9.62
CA LYS A 114 -6.92 2.32 10.27
C LYS A 114 -7.75 3.32 11.07
N ASN A 115 -7.09 4.15 11.87
CA ASN A 115 -7.77 5.20 12.65
C ASN A 115 -8.38 6.26 11.75
N LEU A 116 -7.66 6.66 10.71
CA LEU A 116 -8.13 7.67 9.77
C LEU A 116 -9.35 7.18 8.97
N ALA A 117 -9.33 5.92 8.52
CA ALA A 117 -10.46 5.28 7.87
C ALA A 117 -11.71 5.24 8.78
N TRP A 118 -11.53 4.91 10.04
CA TRP A 118 -12.63 4.95 11.01
C TRP A 118 -13.19 6.36 11.18
N VAL A 119 -12.32 7.34 11.42
CA VAL A 119 -12.75 8.73 11.70
C VAL A 119 -13.40 9.40 10.49
N ARG A 120 -12.83 9.20 9.28
CA ARG A 120 -13.27 9.91 8.07
C ARG A 120 -14.34 9.17 7.27
N LEU A 121 -14.34 7.83 7.33
CA LEU A 121 -15.21 7.00 6.49
C LEU A 121 -16.13 6.09 7.30
N GLY A 122 -15.99 6.01 8.63
CA GLY A 122 -16.70 5.04 9.48
C GLY A 122 -16.37 3.58 9.12
N ALA A 123 -15.22 3.34 8.50
CA ALA A 123 -14.81 2.03 8.02
C ALA A 123 -13.86 1.35 9.01
N ASP A 124 -14.24 0.17 9.45
CA ASP A 124 -13.38 -0.71 10.24
C ASP A 124 -12.44 -1.50 9.32
N MET A 125 -11.20 -1.70 9.76
CA MET A 125 -10.16 -2.37 8.99
C MET A 125 -9.40 -3.36 9.86
N THR A 126 -9.00 -4.47 9.28
CA THR A 126 -8.14 -5.46 9.93
C THR A 126 -6.81 -4.83 10.37
N HIS A 127 -6.41 -5.07 11.61
CA HIS A 127 -5.12 -4.64 12.12
C HIS A 127 -4.03 -5.65 11.76
N ILE A 128 -2.80 -5.17 11.54
CA ILE A 128 -1.68 -6.03 11.13
C ILE A 128 -1.38 -7.12 12.16
N GLU A 129 -1.61 -6.85 13.44
CA GLU A 129 -1.41 -7.81 14.52
C GLU A 129 -2.33 -9.04 14.42
N GLU A 130 -3.45 -8.92 13.72
CA GLU A 130 -4.34 -10.05 13.46
C GLU A 130 -3.73 -11.04 12.46
N LEU A 131 -2.83 -10.58 11.58
CA LEU A 131 -2.14 -11.41 10.60
C LEU A 131 -0.83 -11.96 11.14
N ILE A 132 0.01 -11.07 11.70
CA ILE A 132 1.38 -11.40 12.09
C ILE A 132 1.53 -11.72 13.57
N GLY A 133 0.47 -11.50 14.37
CA GLY A 133 0.54 -11.65 15.82
C GLY A 133 1.30 -10.50 16.49
N SER A 134 1.60 -10.66 17.77
CA SER A 134 2.27 -9.65 18.57
C SER A 134 3.34 -10.23 19.51
N GLY A 135 4.28 -9.38 19.93
CA GLY A 135 5.34 -9.73 20.88
C GLY A 135 6.28 -10.82 20.36
N LYS A 136 6.69 -11.74 21.23
CA LYS A 136 7.69 -12.78 20.89
C LYS A 136 7.21 -13.83 19.89
N LYS A 137 5.91 -13.89 19.60
CA LYS A 137 5.32 -14.85 18.66
C LYS A 137 5.00 -14.19 17.30
N GLN A 138 5.37 -12.93 17.13
CA GLN A 138 5.17 -12.23 15.89
C GLN A 138 5.97 -12.88 14.77
N ILE A 139 5.29 -13.15 13.66
CA ILE A 139 5.88 -13.64 12.41
C ILE A 139 6.12 -12.49 11.42
N SER A 140 6.92 -12.74 10.40
CA SER A 140 7.09 -11.78 9.29
C SER A 140 5.86 -11.79 8.38
N MET A 141 5.55 -10.67 7.73
CA MET A 141 4.54 -10.62 6.65
C MET A 141 4.85 -11.62 5.53
N ALA A 142 6.12 -11.93 5.29
CA ALA A 142 6.53 -12.94 4.32
C ALA A 142 6.04 -14.36 4.69
N GLU A 143 5.77 -14.64 5.95
CA GLU A 143 5.28 -15.93 6.43
C GLU A 143 3.75 -16.02 6.44
N VAL A 144 3.04 -14.89 6.30
CA VAL A 144 1.57 -14.85 6.20
C VAL A 144 1.13 -15.51 4.89
N PRO A 145 0.10 -16.39 4.91
CA PRO A 145 -0.44 -16.98 3.69
C PRO A 145 -0.87 -15.90 2.68
N ILE A 146 -0.48 -16.06 1.41
CA ILE A 146 -0.70 -15.06 0.34
C ILE A 146 -2.16 -14.58 0.30
N GLY A 147 -3.14 -15.49 0.45
CA GLY A 147 -4.55 -15.11 0.41
C GLY A 147 -4.97 -14.15 1.54
N GLN A 148 -4.40 -14.31 2.74
CA GLN A 148 -4.65 -13.41 3.87
C GLN A 148 -3.93 -12.07 3.67
N ALA A 149 -2.66 -12.11 3.30
CA ALA A 149 -1.88 -10.91 2.97
C ALA A 149 -2.53 -10.11 1.83
N ALA A 150 -3.02 -10.80 0.77
CA ALA A 150 -3.69 -10.17 -0.36
C ALA A 150 -4.97 -9.43 0.05
N SER A 151 -5.80 -10.04 0.92
CA SER A 151 -7.03 -9.40 1.41
C SER A 151 -6.72 -8.16 2.24
N TYR A 152 -5.71 -8.25 3.10
CA TYR A 152 -5.26 -7.16 3.94
C TYR A 152 -4.67 -6.00 3.11
N ALA A 153 -3.66 -6.27 2.29
CA ALA A 153 -2.95 -5.28 1.50
C ALA A 153 -3.85 -4.61 0.44
N ALA A 154 -4.73 -5.38 -0.22
CA ALA A 154 -5.70 -4.82 -1.14
C ALA A 154 -6.69 -3.88 -0.44
N ALA A 155 -7.11 -4.20 0.79
CA ALA A 155 -7.97 -3.32 1.59
C ALA A 155 -7.26 -2.03 1.98
N ASP A 156 -5.95 -2.07 2.30
CA ASP A 156 -5.16 -0.89 2.64
C ASP A 156 -5.04 0.06 1.44
N ALA A 157 -4.74 -0.46 0.24
CA ALA A 157 -4.70 0.34 -0.98
C ALA A 157 -6.08 0.94 -1.35
N VAL A 158 -7.16 0.16 -1.25
CA VAL A 158 -8.52 0.63 -1.50
C VAL A 158 -8.93 1.71 -0.51
N MET A 159 -8.64 1.52 0.77
CA MET A 159 -9.02 2.47 1.80
C MET A 159 -8.22 3.76 1.70
N SER A 160 -6.93 3.68 1.40
CA SER A 160 -6.09 4.85 1.13
C SER A 160 -6.62 5.64 -0.07
N LEU A 161 -7.07 4.96 -1.14
CA LEU A 161 -7.71 5.62 -2.29
C LEU A 161 -9.03 6.30 -1.90
N ARG A 162 -9.88 5.64 -1.10
CA ARG A 162 -11.16 6.21 -0.64
C ARG A 162 -11.00 7.43 0.25
N LEU A 163 -9.89 7.56 0.94
CA LEU A 163 -9.59 8.72 1.78
C LEU A 163 -9.16 9.96 0.97
N VAL A 164 -8.78 9.79 -0.30
CA VAL A 164 -8.28 10.90 -1.12
C VAL A 164 -9.33 11.98 -1.30
N GLU A 165 -10.55 11.60 -1.72
CA GLU A 165 -11.64 12.56 -2.01
C GLU A 165 -12.03 13.41 -0.79
N PRO A 166 -12.35 12.82 0.39
CA PRO A 166 -12.72 13.61 1.57
C PRO A 166 -11.58 14.45 2.16
N LEU A 167 -10.32 14.19 1.77
CA LEU A 167 -9.16 14.94 2.23
C LEU A 167 -8.67 16.01 1.22
N ARG A 168 -9.20 16.00 0.00
CA ARG A 168 -8.97 17.06 -1.01
C ARG A 168 -9.91 18.25 -0.89
N ALA A 169 -11.05 18.05 -0.20
CA ALA A 169 -12.16 19.01 -0.10
C ALA A 169 -11.84 20.26 0.72
#